data_c0de5e91d6de03526864f0b8e9a3ae24
#
_entry.id   c0de5e91d6de03526864f0b8e9a3ae24
#
_cell.length_a   1.000
_cell.length_b   1.000
_cell.length_c   1.000
_cell.angle_alpha   90.00
_cell.angle_beta   90.00
_cell.angle_gamma   90.00
#
_symmetry.space_group_name_H-M   'P 1'
#
loop_
_entity.id
_entity.type
_entity.pdbx_description
1 polymer ?
#
loop_
_entity_poly.entity_id
_entity_poly.type
_entity_poly.pdbx_seq_one_letter_code
_entity_poly.pdbx_strand_id
1 'polypeptide(L)'
;MTIETFQQALPHGITLSCRAAGETGRPVLMFLHGFPEAAFVWDPLLEHFARSEHGGYRCVAPNLRGYELSSAPADVKAYRAKPLVQDIAALIGIVGPQQPAPALAAHAVALPPKGAQSARGGPAPIECLVAHDWGGAIAWNLANQLPELTKKLAIINSPHPATFLRELKSNPKQQAASAYMNFLIRPDAEQLLAERDFARIWPFFTHGSTGAHWLTDAVKNQYRRIWNGPPGSAPGAGLVGGCNFYRASPLRPPRPEDPAAAQIELPREMQTVDIPTLVLWAMEDIALPPELIEGLDEFIAQLTLEKVEGASHWIVHERPEFVASRIARFLQAG
;
A
#
# COMPACT_ATOMS: atom_id res chain seq x y z
N MET A 1 -9.55 17.17 13.80
CA MET A 1 -10.49 17.01 12.67
C MET A 1 -11.17 15.67 12.80
N THR A 2 -12.38 15.50 12.24
CA THR A 2 -13.11 14.23 12.35
C THR A 2 -12.77 13.36 11.14
N ILE A 3 -12.40 12.12 11.38
CA ILE A 3 -12.28 11.12 10.33
C ILE A 3 -13.69 10.74 9.87
N GLU A 4 -13.96 10.87 8.59
CA GLU A 4 -15.17 10.34 7.94
C GLU A 4 -14.90 8.95 7.34
N THR A 5 -15.94 8.15 7.25
CA THR A 5 -15.88 6.83 6.58
C THR A 5 -16.95 6.78 5.49
N PHE A 6 -16.61 6.20 4.34
CA PHE A 6 -17.54 6.04 3.24
C PHE A 6 -17.21 4.78 2.41
N GLN A 7 -18.21 4.33 1.65
CA GLN A 7 -18.05 3.24 0.70
C GLN A 7 -17.93 3.83 -0.71
N GLN A 8 -16.88 3.42 -1.44
CA GLN A 8 -16.68 3.85 -2.81
C GLN A 8 -16.81 2.67 -3.77
N ALA A 9 -17.90 2.66 -4.54
CA ALA A 9 -18.03 1.72 -5.64
C ALA A 9 -17.12 2.12 -6.80
N LEU A 10 -16.37 1.15 -7.32
CA LEU A 10 -15.47 1.31 -8.46
C LEU A 10 -16.12 0.79 -9.75
N PRO A 11 -15.77 1.31 -10.94
CA PRO A 11 -16.43 0.96 -12.20
C PRO A 11 -16.39 -0.53 -12.57
N HIS A 12 -15.45 -1.27 -12.01
CA HIS A 12 -15.25 -2.72 -12.28
C HIS A 12 -15.86 -3.63 -11.20
N GLY A 13 -16.83 -3.12 -10.42
CA GLY A 13 -17.65 -3.93 -9.51
C GLY A 13 -17.03 -4.19 -8.13
N ILE A 14 -15.92 -3.53 -7.80
CA ILE A 14 -15.33 -3.54 -6.45
C ILE A 14 -15.85 -2.33 -5.67
N THR A 15 -16.12 -2.50 -4.40
CA THR A 15 -16.38 -1.41 -3.46
C THR A 15 -15.27 -1.37 -2.42
N LEU A 16 -14.68 -0.20 -2.22
CA LEU A 16 -13.69 0.02 -1.17
C LEU A 16 -14.31 0.82 -0.02
N SER A 17 -14.09 0.36 1.19
CA SER A 17 -14.37 1.13 2.41
C SER A 17 -13.21 2.09 2.64
N CYS A 18 -13.50 3.37 2.74
CA CYS A 18 -12.49 4.41 2.83
C CYS A 18 -12.63 5.21 4.13
N ARG A 19 -11.50 5.65 4.64
CA ARG A 19 -11.36 6.64 5.71
C ARG A 19 -10.80 7.92 5.11
N ALA A 20 -11.29 9.07 5.56
CA ALA A 20 -10.77 10.32 5.02
C ALA A 20 -10.86 11.47 6.01
N ALA A 21 -10.04 12.50 5.78
CA ALA A 21 -10.07 13.79 6.47
C ALA A 21 -9.78 14.93 5.50
N GLY A 22 -10.18 16.15 5.84
CA GLY A 22 -9.98 17.34 5.02
C GLY A 22 -11.12 17.61 4.04
N GLU A 23 -11.13 18.79 3.48
CA GLU A 23 -12.20 19.25 2.60
C GLU A 23 -12.12 18.61 1.20
N THR A 24 -13.27 18.24 0.66
CA THR A 24 -13.41 17.77 -0.72
C THR A 24 -12.96 18.89 -1.70
N GLY A 25 -12.27 18.49 -2.78
CA GLY A 25 -11.75 19.43 -3.79
C GLY A 25 -10.36 19.99 -3.47
N ARG A 26 -9.82 19.71 -2.29
CA ARG A 26 -8.43 20.02 -1.95
C ARG A 26 -7.46 19.04 -2.65
N PRO A 27 -6.18 19.40 -2.82
CA PRO A 27 -5.17 18.44 -3.29
C PRO A 27 -5.17 17.16 -2.46
N VAL A 28 -5.05 16.00 -3.12
CA VAL A 28 -5.27 14.70 -2.48
C VAL A 28 -3.95 14.05 -2.09
N LEU A 29 -3.88 13.56 -0.84
CA LEU A 29 -2.92 12.55 -0.39
C LEU A 29 -3.66 11.23 -0.21
N MET A 30 -3.13 10.13 -0.77
CA MET A 30 -3.72 8.81 -0.61
C MET A 30 -2.78 7.89 0.16
N PHE A 31 -3.33 7.08 1.09
CA PHE A 31 -2.57 6.26 2.03
C PHE A 31 -2.97 4.80 1.92
N LEU A 32 -2.03 3.91 1.59
CA LEU A 32 -2.26 2.48 1.44
C LEU A 32 -1.61 1.69 2.58
N HIS A 33 -2.41 0.91 3.30
CA HIS A 33 -1.96 0.06 4.40
C HIS A 33 -1.44 -1.31 3.92
N GLY A 34 -0.86 -2.09 4.83
CA GLY A 34 -0.38 -3.44 4.59
C GLY A 34 -1.11 -4.53 5.37
N PHE A 35 -0.45 -5.69 5.49
CA PHE A 35 -0.92 -6.85 6.23
C PHE A 35 -0.30 -6.87 7.64
N PRO A 36 -1.03 -7.22 8.67
CA PRO A 36 -2.45 -7.57 8.73
C PRO A 36 -3.32 -6.38 9.17
N GLU A 37 -3.04 -5.20 8.69
CA GLU A 37 -3.60 -3.93 9.09
C GLU A 37 -4.90 -3.56 8.33
N ALA A 38 -5.37 -2.34 8.53
CA ALA A 38 -6.48 -1.72 7.82
C ALA A 38 -6.28 -0.19 7.78
N ALA A 39 -7.12 0.51 7.05
CA ALA A 39 -6.96 1.95 6.79
C ALA A 39 -6.90 2.84 8.06
N PHE A 40 -7.41 2.36 9.20
CA PHE A 40 -7.41 3.12 10.46
C PHE A 40 -6.00 3.46 10.98
N VAL A 41 -4.99 2.71 10.57
CA VAL A 41 -3.60 2.97 10.96
C VAL A 41 -3.10 4.33 10.51
N TRP A 42 -3.75 4.87 9.50
CA TRP A 42 -3.43 6.17 8.93
C TRP A 42 -4.14 7.35 9.60
N ASP A 43 -5.10 7.12 10.52
CA ASP A 43 -5.88 8.19 11.14
C ASP A 43 -5.03 9.36 11.67
N PRO A 44 -3.91 9.13 12.39
CA PRO A 44 -3.06 10.23 12.86
C PRO A 44 -2.49 11.10 11.72
N LEU A 45 -2.13 10.46 10.57
CA LEU A 45 -1.58 11.18 9.43
C LEU A 45 -2.69 11.87 8.62
N LEU A 46 -3.87 11.25 8.50
CA LEU A 46 -5.03 11.87 7.86
C LEU A 46 -5.42 13.15 8.58
N GLU A 47 -5.53 13.11 9.92
CA GLU A 47 -5.84 14.28 10.72
C GLU A 47 -4.74 15.34 10.65
N HIS A 48 -3.47 14.92 10.63
CA HIS A 48 -2.33 15.84 10.53
C HIS A 48 -2.39 16.64 9.23
N PHE A 49 -2.39 15.98 8.08
CA PHE A 49 -2.30 16.63 6.77
C PHE A 49 -3.57 17.36 6.35
N ALA A 50 -4.71 17.03 6.93
CA ALA A 50 -5.97 17.72 6.68
C ALA A 50 -6.04 19.12 7.32
N ARG A 51 -5.18 19.41 8.30
CA ARG A 51 -5.12 20.75 8.93
C ARG A 51 -4.50 21.77 7.99
N SER A 52 -5.01 23.01 8.03
CA SER A 52 -4.53 24.09 7.18
C SER A 52 -3.06 24.40 7.38
N GLU A 53 -2.57 24.36 8.61
CA GLU A 53 -1.16 24.56 8.98
C GLU A 53 -0.21 23.48 8.46
N HIS A 54 -0.76 22.32 8.02
CA HIS A 54 -0.01 21.21 7.45
C HIS A 54 -0.35 20.98 5.95
N GLY A 55 -0.93 21.99 5.30
CA GLY A 55 -1.21 21.99 3.87
C GLY A 55 -2.69 21.85 3.51
N GLY A 56 -3.56 21.46 4.45
CA GLY A 56 -5.01 21.38 4.24
C GLY A 56 -5.39 20.42 3.11
N TYR A 57 -4.75 19.27 3.06
CA TYR A 57 -5.00 18.25 2.03
C TYR A 57 -6.31 17.51 2.25
N ARG A 58 -6.90 17.02 1.18
CA ARG A 58 -7.85 15.91 1.25
C ARG A 58 -7.08 14.61 1.39
N CYS A 59 -7.13 13.99 2.56
CA CYS A 59 -6.45 12.73 2.86
C CYS A 59 -7.42 11.57 2.74
N VAL A 60 -7.08 10.52 1.98
CA VAL A 60 -7.93 9.35 1.76
C VAL A 60 -7.13 8.08 1.99
N ALA A 61 -7.65 7.19 2.82
CA ALA A 61 -7.07 5.87 3.08
C ALA A 61 -8.14 4.79 2.80
N PRO A 62 -8.06 4.06 1.68
CA PRO A 62 -8.93 2.91 1.45
C PRO A 62 -8.49 1.72 2.30
N ASN A 63 -9.43 0.95 2.83
CA ASN A 63 -9.20 -0.45 3.11
C ASN A 63 -9.01 -1.15 1.77
N LEU A 64 -7.87 -1.81 1.59
CA LEU A 64 -7.57 -2.51 0.36
C LEU A 64 -8.58 -3.63 0.09
N ARG A 65 -8.72 -4.07 -1.16
CA ARG A 65 -9.53 -5.23 -1.53
C ARG A 65 -9.27 -6.40 -0.57
N GLY A 66 -10.31 -6.99 -0.03
CA GLY A 66 -10.22 -8.11 0.91
C GLY A 66 -10.01 -7.74 2.37
N TYR A 67 -9.94 -6.45 2.70
CA TYR A 67 -9.79 -5.96 4.05
C TYR A 67 -11.05 -5.24 4.56
N GLU A 68 -11.32 -5.40 5.85
CA GLU A 68 -12.41 -4.78 6.59
C GLU A 68 -13.75 -4.84 5.80
N LEU A 69 -14.36 -3.71 5.49
CA LEU A 69 -15.65 -3.60 4.79
C LEU A 69 -15.51 -3.43 3.27
N SER A 70 -14.32 -3.62 2.73
CA SER A 70 -14.10 -3.62 1.27
C SER A 70 -14.51 -4.95 0.65
N SER A 71 -14.82 -4.94 -0.65
CA SER A 71 -15.10 -6.16 -1.41
C SER A 71 -13.99 -7.20 -1.25
N ALA A 72 -14.37 -8.45 -0.97
CA ALA A 72 -13.47 -9.58 -0.76
C ALA A 72 -13.79 -10.74 -1.73
N PRO A 73 -13.38 -10.65 -3.01
CA PRO A 73 -13.60 -11.73 -3.97
C PRO A 73 -12.97 -13.05 -3.52
N ALA A 74 -13.68 -14.17 -3.76
CA ALA A 74 -13.20 -15.50 -3.39
C ALA A 74 -12.05 -16.00 -4.29
N ASP A 75 -11.99 -15.54 -5.55
CA ASP A 75 -10.93 -15.95 -6.48
C ASP A 75 -9.60 -15.30 -6.08
N VAL A 76 -8.62 -16.11 -5.75
CA VAL A 76 -7.24 -15.68 -5.42
C VAL A 76 -6.63 -14.82 -6.53
N LYS A 77 -6.96 -15.09 -7.80
CA LYS A 77 -6.45 -14.30 -8.94
C LYS A 77 -6.88 -12.83 -8.89
N ALA A 78 -7.97 -12.52 -8.20
CA ALA A 78 -8.41 -11.15 -7.98
C ALA A 78 -7.45 -10.31 -7.13
N TYR A 79 -6.50 -10.94 -6.44
CA TYR A 79 -5.50 -10.30 -5.58
C TYR A 79 -4.11 -10.17 -6.23
N ARG A 80 -4.00 -10.42 -7.55
CA ARG A 80 -2.77 -10.15 -8.32
C ARG A 80 -2.53 -8.65 -8.44
N ALA A 81 -1.29 -8.26 -8.73
CA ALA A 81 -0.88 -6.86 -8.83
C ALA A 81 -1.78 -6.02 -9.76
N LYS A 82 -2.11 -6.51 -10.96
CA LYS A 82 -2.93 -5.76 -11.92
C LYS A 82 -4.33 -5.39 -11.40
N PRO A 83 -5.16 -6.31 -10.87
CA PRO A 83 -6.44 -5.95 -10.24
C PRO A 83 -6.29 -4.98 -9.07
N LEU A 84 -5.26 -5.12 -8.23
CA LEU A 84 -5.03 -4.23 -7.09
C LEU A 84 -4.64 -2.81 -7.53
N VAL A 85 -3.78 -2.68 -8.53
CA VAL A 85 -3.44 -1.39 -9.15
C VAL A 85 -4.68 -0.76 -9.78
N GLN A 86 -5.53 -1.55 -10.45
CA GLN A 86 -6.78 -1.07 -11.04
C GLN A 86 -7.73 -0.46 -10.01
N ASP A 87 -7.82 -1.03 -8.79
CA ASP A 87 -8.63 -0.46 -7.71
C ASP A 87 -8.15 0.94 -7.34
N ILE A 88 -6.85 1.09 -7.09
CA ILE A 88 -6.29 2.36 -6.66
C ILE A 88 -6.34 3.40 -7.78
N ALA A 89 -6.05 3.01 -9.02
CA ALA A 89 -6.19 3.89 -10.17
C ALA A 89 -7.63 4.40 -10.35
N ALA A 90 -8.62 3.51 -10.22
CA ALA A 90 -10.03 3.88 -10.30
C ALA A 90 -10.45 4.79 -9.13
N LEU A 91 -9.96 4.51 -7.91
CA LEU A 91 -10.23 5.37 -6.75
C LEU A 91 -9.62 6.75 -6.93
N ILE A 92 -8.37 6.86 -7.41
CA ILE A 92 -7.73 8.15 -7.74
C ILE A 92 -8.58 8.92 -8.76
N GLY A 93 -9.08 8.24 -9.78
CA GLY A 93 -9.96 8.85 -10.79
C GLY A 93 -11.26 9.44 -10.23
N ILE A 94 -11.74 8.93 -9.11
CA ILE A 94 -12.99 9.38 -8.46
C ILE A 94 -12.72 10.47 -7.42
N VAL A 95 -11.73 10.26 -6.54
CA VAL A 95 -11.48 11.17 -5.40
C VAL A 95 -10.44 12.25 -5.70
N GLY A 96 -9.68 12.06 -6.77
CA GLY A 96 -8.66 13.01 -7.21
C GLY A 96 -9.27 14.34 -7.72
N PRO A 97 -8.43 15.37 -7.90
CA PRO A 97 -8.89 16.63 -8.46
C PRO A 97 -9.49 16.40 -9.84
N GLN A 98 -10.69 16.91 -10.06
CA GLN A 98 -11.31 16.86 -11.39
C GLN A 98 -10.70 17.98 -12.26
N GLN A 99 -10.13 17.64 -13.40
CA GLN A 99 -9.76 18.66 -14.37
C GLN A 99 -11.05 19.27 -14.94
N PRO A 100 -11.15 20.62 -15.03
CA PRO A 100 -12.25 21.22 -15.75
C PRO A 100 -12.23 20.68 -17.19
N ALA A 101 -13.40 20.22 -17.68
CA ALA A 101 -13.49 19.82 -19.09
C ALA A 101 -12.90 20.94 -19.95
N PRO A 102 -12.05 20.63 -20.93
CA PRO A 102 -11.53 21.66 -21.82
C PRO A 102 -12.75 22.40 -22.42
N ALA A 103 -12.79 23.72 -22.24
CA ALA A 103 -13.81 24.51 -22.84
C ALA A 103 -13.83 24.16 -24.35
N LEU A 104 -14.95 23.60 -24.81
CA LEU A 104 -15.15 23.29 -26.23
C LEU A 104 -14.95 24.58 -27.00
N ALA A 105 -13.77 24.80 -27.53
CA ALA A 105 -13.55 25.78 -28.58
C ALA A 105 -14.38 25.27 -29.76
N ALA A 106 -15.55 25.89 -29.94
CA ALA A 106 -16.38 25.68 -31.12
C ALA A 106 -15.59 26.18 -32.33
N HIS A 107 -14.76 25.34 -32.93
CA HIS A 107 -14.33 25.47 -34.34
C HIS A 107 -13.40 24.30 -34.72
N ALA A 108 -13.77 23.67 -35.83
CA ALA A 108 -13.01 22.75 -36.66
C ALA A 108 -12.94 21.27 -36.20
N VAL A 109 -13.78 20.47 -36.85
CA VAL A 109 -13.65 19.02 -37.02
C VAL A 109 -12.41 18.74 -37.88
N ALA A 110 -11.32 18.36 -37.24
CA ALA A 110 -10.21 17.64 -37.88
C ALA A 110 -10.00 16.34 -37.14
N LEU A 111 -10.03 15.21 -37.84
CA LEU A 111 -9.73 13.90 -37.28
C LEU A 111 -8.28 13.91 -36.79
N PRO A 112 -8.01 13.44 -35.53
CA PRO A 112 -6.65 13.38 -35.04
C PRO A 112 -5.88 12.28 -35.78
N PRO A 113 -4.58 12.48 -36.04
CA PRO A 113 -3.73 11.47 -36.65
C PRO A 113 -3.66 10.22 -35.75
N LYS A 114 -3.58 9.03 -36.37
CA LYS A 114 -3.40 7.74 -35.66
C LYS A 114 -2.14 7.83 -34.79
N GLY A 115 -2.32 7.73 -33.47
CA GLY A 115 -1.23 7.77 -32.47
C GLY A 115 -1.33 8.91 -31.47
N ALA A 116 -2.23 9.86 -31.60
CA ALA A 116 -2.51 10.84 -30.56
C ALA A 116 -3.34 10.17 -29.46
N GLN A 117 -2.75 9.98 -28.27
CA GLN A 117 -3.50 9.66 -27.05
C GLN A 117 -4.64 10.67 -26.91
N SER A 118 -5.84 10.16 -26.74
CA SER A 118 -7.06 10.97 -26.70
C SER A 118 -6.92 12.08 -25.64
N ALA A 119 -7.09 13.32 -26.07
CA ALA A 119 -7.30 14.49 -25.22
C ALA A 119 -8.70 14.44 -24.57
N ARG A 120 -9.05 13.33 -23.94
CA ARG A 120 -10.11 13.25 -22.94
C ARG A 120 -9.40 13.46 -21.62
N GLY A 121 -9.66 14.58 -20.95
CA GLY A 121 -9.07 14.93 -19.67
C GLY A 121 -9.12 13.73 -18.72
N GLY A 122 -7.97 13.09 -18.52
CA GLY A 122 -7.80 12.10 -17.48
C GLY A 122 -7.95 12.76 -16.10
N PRO A 123 -8.10 11.97 -15.02
CA PRO A 123 -8.09 12.55 -13.67
C PRO A 123 -6.77 13.30 -13.46
N ALA A 124 -6.81 14.46 -12.79
CA ALA A 124 -5.60 15.13 -12.40
C ALA A 124 -4.83 14.27 -11.39
N PRO A 125 -3.49 14.26 -11.41
CA PRO A 125 -2.70 13.49 -10.47
C PRO A 125 -2.97 13.93 -9.03
N ILE A 126 -2.95 12.97 -8.11
CA ILE A 126 -2.90 13.25 -6.68
C ILE A 126 -1.51 13.79 -6.31
N GLU A 127 -1.42 14.52 -5.19
CA GLU A 127 -0.15 15.12 -4.75
C GLU A 127 0.89 14.08 -4.35
N CYS A 128 0.46 13.06 -3.61
CA CYS A 128 1.33 11.96 -3.20
C CYS A 128 0.53 10.68 -2.92
N LEU A 129 1.09 9.56 -3.34
CA LEU A 129 0.70 8.23 -2.91
C LEU A 129 1.66 7.79 -1.80
N VAL A 130 1.14 7.61 -0.59
CA VAL A 130 1.87 7.14 0.59
C VAL A 130 1.50 5.69 0.84
N ALA A 131 2.47 4.81 1.05
CA ALA A 131 2.15 3.40 1.15
C ALA A 131 3.12 2.64 2.06
N HIS A 132 2.59 1.67 2.79
CA HIS A 132 3.31 0.79 3.71
C HIS A 132 3.06 -0.68 3.35
N ASP A 133 4.06 -1.54 3.50
CA ASP A 133 4.00 -3.01 3.32
C ASP A 133 3.31 -3.40 1.99
N TRP A 134 2.23 -4.19 1.98
CA TRP A 134 1.48 -4.56 0.77
C TRP A 134 0.90 -3.36 0.01
N GLY A 135 0.53 -2.30 0.73
CA GLY A 135 0.17 -1.04 0.09
C GLY A 135 1.29 -0.49 -0.77
N GLY A 136 2.54 -0.61 -0.29
CA GLY A 136 3.72 -0.23 -1.05
C GLY A 136 3.96 -1.13 -2.27
N ALA A 137 3.69 -2.44 -2.18
CA ALA A 137 3.77 -3.32 -3.34
C ALA A 137 2.78 -2.89 -4.45
N ILE A 138 1.58 -2.42 -4.09
CA ILE A 138 0.63 -1.84 -5.04
C ILE A 138 1.16 -0.52 -5.59
N ALA A 139 1.68 0.34 -4.73
CA ALA A 139 2.15 1.69 -5.07
C ALA A 139 3.37 1.65 -6.01
N TRP A 140 4.32 0.73 -5.81
CA TRP A 140 5.43 0.51 -6.74
C TRP A 140 4.94 0.15 -8.14
N ASN A 141 3.98 -0.80 -8.23
CA ASN A 141 3.41 -1.21 -9.51
C ASN A 141 2.60 -0.07 -10.17
N LEU A 142 1.86 0.72 -9.39
CA LEU A 142 1.11 1.86 -9.91
C LEU A 142 2.06 2.94 -10.45
N ALA A 143 3.10 3.30 -9.69
CA ALA A 143 4.07 4.30 -10.10
C ALA A 143 4.85 3.91 -11.36
N ASN A 144 5.09 2.61 -11.57
CA ASN A 144 5.69 2.10 -12.81
C ASN A 144 4.71 2.15 -14.00
N GLN A 145 3.45 1.67 -13.79
CA GLN A 145 2.49 1.47 -14.89
C GLN A 145 1.69 2.71 -15.25
N LEU A 146 1.42 3.59 -14.27
CA LEU A 146 0.53 4.75 -14.36
C LEU A 146 1.13 5.96 -13.62
N PRO A 147 2.38 6.37 -13.94
CA PRO A 147 3.08 7.44 -13.22
C PRO A 147 2.33 8.78 -13.26
N GLU A 148 1.49 8.99 -14.26
CA GLU A 148 0.66 10.19 -14.40
C GLU A 148 -0.44 10.35 -13.34
N LEU A 149 -0.73 9.32 -12.54
CA LEU A 149 -1.77 9.37 -11.52
C LEU A 149 -1.32 9.99 -10.19
N THR A 150 -0.03 10.11 -9.96
CA THR A 150 0.51 10.73 -8.74
C THR A 150 1.75 11.55 -9.04
N LYS A 151 1.88 12.72 -8.41
CA LYS A 151 3.07 13.58 -8.59
C LYS A 151 4.27 13.05 -7.82
N LYS A 152 4.07 12.41 -6.68
CA LYS A 152 5.10 11.91 -5.77
C LYS A 152 4.71 10.57 -5.19
N LEU A 153 5.70 9.78 -4.80
CA LEU A 153 5.53 8.49 -4.13
C LEU A 153 6.28 8.51 -2.79
N ALA A 154 5.63 8.08 -1.71
CA ALA A 154 6.28 7.88 -0.41
C ALA A 154 6.06 6.43 0.04
N ILE A 155 7.14 5.69 0.14
CA ILE A 155 7.14 4.28 0.53
C ILE A 155 7.74 4.13 1.93
N ILE A 156 7.07 3.38 2.77
CA ILE A 156 7.48 3.09 4.14
C ILE A 156 7.56 1.57 4.29
N ASN A 157 8.73 1.05 4.60
CA ASN A 157 8.99 -0.38 4.83
C ASN A 157 8.20 -1.30 3.87
N SER A 158 8.40 -1.09 2.57
CA SER A 158 7.90 -1.96 1.51
C SER A 158 8.96 -2.14 0.43
N PRO A 159 9.39 -3.37 0.17
CA PRO A 159 10.51 -3.61 -0.72
C PRO A 159 10.13 -3.32 -2.17
N HIS A 160 11.09 -2.78 -2.90
CA HIS A 160 10.95 -2.66 -4.35
C HIS A 160 10.96 -4.06 -4.99
N PRO A 161 10.07 -4.36 -5.96
CA PRO A 161 9.94 -5.71 -6.51
C PRO A 161 11.25 -6.32 -7.01
N ALA A 162 12.11 -5.50 -7.62
CA ALA A 162 13.41 -5.95 -8.14
C ALA A 162 14.39 -6.38 -7.04
N THR A 163 14.56 -5.53 -6.02
CA THR A 163 15.48 -5.84 -4.90
C THR A 163 14.93 -6.98 -4.06
N PHE A 164 13.61 -7.03 -3.86
CA PHE A 164 12.98 -8.13 -3.15
C PHE A 164 13.18 -9.48 -3.87
N LEU A 165 12.96 -9.52 -5.18
CA LEU A 165 13.21 -10.73 -5.97
C LEU A 165 14.68 -11.14 -5.92
N ARG A 166 15.61 -10.18 -6.02
CA ARG A 166 17.06 -10.43 -5.91
C ARG A 166 17.38 -11.11 -4.58
N GLU A 167 16.95 -10.53 -3.47
CA GLU A 167 17.21 -11.03 -2.14
C GLU A 167 16.52 -12.38 -1.85
N LEU A 168 15.30 -12.58 -2.33
CA LEU A 168 14.61 -13.87 -2.21
C LEU A 168 15.34 -15.00 -2.97
N LYS A 169 16.02 -14.68 -4.07
CA LYS A 169 16.78 -15.67 -4.86
C LYS A 169 18.14 -16.01 -4.25
N SER A 170 18.83 -15.03 -3.69
CA SER A 170 20.25 -15.12 -3.38
C SER A 170 20.61 -14.96 -1.91
N ASN A 171 19.75 -14.39 -1.07
CA ASN A 171 20.07 -14.07 0.32
C ASN A 171 19.35 -15.00 1.31
N PRO A 172 20.07 -15.93 1.97
CA PRO A 172 19.47 -16.82 2.97
C PRO A 172 18.83 -16.06 4.15
N LYS A 173 19.35 -14.88 4.53
CA LYS A 173 18.78 -14.04 5.59
C LYS A 173 17.39 -13.55 5.19
N GLN A 174 17.21 -13.05 3.95
CA GLN A 174 15.91 -12.63 3.46
C GLN A 174 14.96 -13.82 3.31
N GLN A 175 15.44 -14.95 2.81
CA GLN A 175 14.62 -16.16 2.71
C GLN A 175 14.09 -16.59 4.07
N ALA A 176 14.93 -16.54 5.12
CA ALA A 176 14.52 -16.84 6.49
C ALA A 176 13.54 -15.80 7.03
N ALA A 177 13.81 -14.50 6.84
CA ALA A 177 12.94 -13.40 7.26
C ALA A 177 11.56 -13.46 6.59
N SER A 178 11.49 -13.93 5.35
CA SER A 178 10.25 -14.11 4.58
C SER A 178 9.59 -15.47 4.76
N ALA A 179 10.09 -16.35 5.63
CA ALA A 179 9.55 -17.72 5.78
C ALA A 179 8.07 -17.74 6.23
N TYR A 180 7.60 -16.71 6.94
CA TYR A 180 6.20 -16.55 7.34
C TYR A 180 5.25 -16.52 6.13
N MET A 181 5.69 -16.07 4.96
CA MET A 181 4.89 -16.07 3.72
C MET A 181 4.45 -17.49 3.34
N ASN A 182 5.31 -18.49 3.58
CA ASN A 182 4.99 -19.89 3.33
C ASN A 182 3.89 -20.43 4.26
N PHE A 183 3.74 -19.84 5.46
CA PHE A 183 2.59 -20.13 6.33
C PHE A 183 1.33 -19.44 5.79
N LEU A 184 1.41 -18.16 5.38
CA LEU A 184 0.26 -17.38 4.95
C LEU A 184 -0.38 -17.85 3.64
N ILE A 185 0.36 -18.56 2.79
CA ILE A 185 -0.20 -19.15 1.55
C ILE A 185 -0.96 -20.46 1.77
N ARG A 186 -0.94 -21.03 2.98
CA ARG A 186 -1.68 -22.27 3.30
C ARG A 186 -3.18 -22.08 3.10
N PRO A 187 -3.93 -23.12 2.71
CA PRO A 187 -5.39 -23.04 2.59
C PRO A 187 -6.12 -22.78 3.91
N ASP A 188 -5.49 -23.11 5.03
CA ASP A 188 -6.02 -23.01 6.40
C ASP A 188 -5.35 -21.88 7.21
N ALA A 189 -4.59 -21.00 6.58
CA ALA A 189 -3.79 -19.99 7.27
C ALA A 189 -4.64 -19.08 8.18
N GLU A 190 -5.74 -18.53 7.67
CA GLU A 190 -6.62 -17.62 8.42
C GLU A 190 -7.27 -18.28 9.62
N GLN A 191 -7.63 -19.56 9.53
CA GLN A 191 -8.20 -20.33 10.64
C GLN A 191 -7.14 -20.55 11.74
N LEU A 192 -5.93 -20.96 11.35
CA LEU A 192 -4.81 -21.11 12.27
C LEU A 192 -4.39 -19.78 12.91
N LEU A 193 -4.45 -18.68 12.17
CA LEU A 193 -4.18 -17.34 12.69
C LEU A 193 -5.22 -16.91 13.73
N ALA A 194 -6.50 -17.28 13.54
CA ALA A 194 -7.58 -16.94 14.46
C ALA A 194 -7.56 -17.74 15.79
N GLU A 195 -6.84 -18.85 15.84
CA GLU A 195 -6.75 -19.69 17.05
C GLU A 195 -6.23 -18.92 18.26
N ARG A 196 -6.79 -19.20 19.43
CA ARG A 196 -6.34 -18.67 20.72
C ARG A 196 -6.21 -17.14 20.70
N ASP A 197 -7.26 -16.47 20.25
CA ASP A 197 -7.30 -15.00 20.17
C ASP A 197 -6.15 -14.41 19.33
N PHE A 198 -5.95 -14.94 18.14
CA PHE A 198 -4.92 -14.49 17.21
C PHE A 198 -3.48 -14.58 17.75
N ALA A 199 -3.22 -15.57 18.60
CA ALA A 199 -1.94 -15.73 19.28
C ALA A 199 -0.73 -15.83 18.33
N ARG A 200 -0.95 -16.20 17.04
CA ARG A 200 0.09 -16.24 16.02
C ARG A 200 0.31 -14.89 15.30
N ILE A 201 -0.64 -13.94 15.40
CA ILE A 201 -0.52 -12.62 14.75
C ILE A 201 0.15 -11.61 15.68
N TRP A 202 -0.20 -11.61 16.97
CA TRP A 202 0.35 -10.63 17.92
C TRP A 202 1.88 -10.54 17.92
N PRO A 203 2.63 -11.65 17.80
CA PRO A 203 4.09 -11.61 17.66
C PRO A 203 4.60 -10.80 16.46
N PHE A 204 3.83 -10.65 15.37
CA PHE A 204 4.24 -9.83 14.23
C PHE A 204 4.45 -8.38 14.66
N PHE A 205 3.64 -7.86 15.57
CA PHE A 205 3.74 -6.49 16.07
C PHE A 205 4.75 -6.31 17.19
N THR A 206 5.10 -7.37 17.92
CA THR A 206 5.89 -7.27 19.15
C THR A 206 7.32 -7.77 19.01
N HIS A 207 7.61 -8.69 18.06
CA HIS A 207 8.97 -9.12 17.79
C HIS A 207 9.75 -8.03 17.04
N GLY A 208 10.92 -7.70 17.57
CA GLY A 208 11.80 -6.69 16.97
C GLY A 208 11.36 -5.23 17.18
N SER A 209 10.19 -4.99 17.80
CA SER A 209 9.81 -3.63 18.17
C SER A 209 10.47 -3.21 19.47
N THR A 210 10.86 -1.95 19.59
CA THR A 210 11.43 -1.32 20.80
C THR A 210 10.39 -1.11 21.92
N GLY A 211 9.29 -1.84 21.86
CA GLY A 211 8.13 -1.78 22.75
C GLY A 211 6.90 -1.33 21.97
N ALA A 212 5.96 -2.24 21.78
CA ALA A 212 4.70 -1.96 21.10
C ALA A 212 3.72 -1.18 22.00
N HIS A 213 4.15 -0.03 22.55
CA HIS A 213 3.32 0.80 23.43
C HIS A 213 2.05 1.32 22.74
N TRP A 214 2.11 1.48 21.42
CA TRP A 214 0.96 1.84 20.59
C TRP A 214 -0.10 0.73 20.53
N LEU A 215 0.28 -0.53 20.76
CA LEU A 215 -0.61 -1.70 20.69
C LEU A 215 -1.45 -1.84 21.97
N THR A 216 -2.23 -0.81 22.29
CA THR A 216 -3.13 -0.76 23.42
C THR A 216 -4.28 -1.77 23.29
N ASP A 217 -5.01 -2.04 24.36
CA ASP A 217 -6.19 -2.91 24.32
C ASP A 217 -7.27 -2.40 23.37
N ALA A 218 -7.41 -1.07 23.24
CA ALA A 218 -8.33 -0.46 22.28
C ALA A 218 -7.91 -0.79 20.83
N VAL A 219 -6.64 -0.66 20.50
CA VAL A 219 -6.08 -1.01 19.17
C VAL A 219 -6.20 -2.51 18.92
N LYS A 220 -5.85 -3.36 19.90
CA LYS A 220 -6.04 -4.81 19.79
C LYS A 220 -7.49 -5.20 19.54
N ASN A 221 -8.44 -4.56 20.22
CA ASN A 221 -9.86 -4.82 20.01
C ASN A 221 -10.33 -4.38 18.62
N GLN A 222 -9.73 -3.32 18.06
CA GLN A 222 -9.99 -2.91 16.68
C GLN A 222 -9.48 -3.95 15.69
N TYR A 223 -8.25 -4.44 15.84
CA TYR A 223 -7.71 -5.53 15.02
C TYR A 223 -8.55 -6.81 15.13
N ARG A 224 -8.96 -7.22 16.34
CA ARG A 224 -9.83 -8.40 16.52
C ARG A 224 -11.13 -8.30 15.74
N ARG A 225 -11.77 -7.12 15.73
CA ARG A 225 -12.99 -6.88 14.94
C ARG A 225 -12.73 -7.03 13.45
N ILE A 226 -11.65 -6.45 12.97
CA ILE A 226 -11.27 -6.49 11.56
C ILE A 226 -10.93 -7.92 11.14
N TRP A 227 -10.11 -8.63 11.89
CA TRP A 227 -9.68 -9.99 11.55
C TRP A 227 -10.79 -11.04 11.66
N ASN A 228 -11.75 -10.83 12.54
CA ASN A 228 -12.94 -11.70 12.60
C ASN A 228 -13.92 -11.43 11.45
N GLY A 229 -13.85 -10.25 10.81
CA GLY A 229 -14.81 -9.87 9.79
C GLY A 229 -16.18 -9.46 10.35
N PRO A 230 -17.20 -9.34 9.49
CA PRO A 230 -18.55 -8.97 9.91
C PRO A 230 -19.15 -9.91 10.95
N PRO A 231 -20.08 -9.43 11.82
CA PRO A 231 -20.76 -10.28 12.78
C PRO A 231 -21.40 -11.52 12.12
N GLY A 232 -21.18 -12.68 12.71
CA GLY A 232 -21.67 -13.98 12.20
C GLY A 232 -20.73 -14.68 11.22
N SER A 233 -19.61 -14.06 10.86
CA SER A 233 -18.56 -14.72 10.07
C SER A 233 -17.82 -15.79 10.88
N ALA A 234 -17.16 -16.70 10.18
CA ALA A 234 -16.22 -17.62 10.82
C ALA A 234 -15.03 -16.85 11.42
N PRO A 235 -14.43 -17.33 12.53
CA PRO A 235 -13.23 -16.70 13.09
C PRO A 235 -12.12 -16.57 12.04
N GLY A 236 -11.51 -15.40 11.95
CA GLY A 236 -10.45 -15.13 10.97
C GLY A 236 -10.93 -14.80 9.56
N ALA A 237 -12.24 -14.72 9.33
CA ALA A 237 -12.79 -14.42 7.99
C ALA A 237 -12.27 -13.10 7.40
N GLY A 238 -11.98 -12.11 8.23
CA GLY A 238 -11.40 -10.84 7.80
C GLY A 238 -9.93 -10.93 7.36
N LEU A 239 -9.25 -12.05 7.63
CA LEU A 239 -7.87 -12.30 7.20
C LEU A 239 -7.76 -12.98 5.82
N VAL A 240 -8.85 -13.54 5.31
CA VAL A 240 -8.85 -14.29 4.03
C VAL A 240 -8.30 -13.43 2.90
N GLY A 241 -8.79 -12.20 2.78
CA GLY A 241 -8.30 -11.25 1.78
C GLY A 241 -6.80 -10.99 1.91
N GLY A 242 -6.34 -10.67 3.13
CA GLY A 242 -4.92 -10.46 3.42
C GLY A 242 -4.04 -11.68 3.06
N CYS A 243 -4.45 -12.89 3.41
CA CYS A 243 -3.76 -14.13 3.01
C CYS A 243 -3.76 -14.30 1.47
N ASN A 244 -4.80 -13.87 0.78
CA ASN A 244 -4.89 -13.97 -0.67
C ASN A 244 -3.88 -13.08 -1.39
N PHE A 245 -3.41 -11.98 -0.80
CA PHE A 245 -2.28 -11.20 -1.33
C PHE A 245 -1.03 -12.09 -1.47
N TYR A 246 -0.72 -12.86 -0.43
CA TYR A 246 0.41 -13.79 -0.44
C TYR A 246 0.18 -14.96 -1.39
N ARG A 247 -1.03 -15.55 -1.42
CA ARG A 247 -1.38 -16.67 -2.33
C ARG A 247 -1.31 -16.25 -3.79
N ALA A 248 -1.67 -15.00 -4.11
CA ALA A 248 -1.65 -14.47 -5.48
C ALA A 248 -0.28 -13.97 -5.93
N SER A 249 0.62 -13.66 -4.99
CA SER A 249 1.96 -13.15 -5.30
C SER A 249 2.88 -14.27 -5.78
N PRO A 250 3.62 -14.04 -6.86
CA PRO A 250 4.69 -14.96 -7.26
C PRO A 250 5.96 -14.76 -6.42
N LEU A 251 6.13 -13.60 -5.75
CA LEU A 251 7.33 -13.26 -4.97
C LEU A 251 7.22 -13.87 -3.58
N ARG A 252 7.96 -14.94 -3.34
CA ARG A 252 8.06 -15.65 -2.07
C ARG A 252 9.35 -16.46 -1.98
N PRO A 253 9.79 -16.86 -0.79
CA PRO A 253 10.96 -17.72 -0.66
C PRO A 253 10.78 -19.01 -1.46
N PRO A 254 11.78 -19.42 -2.26
CA PRO A 254 11.71 -20.68 -3.00
C PRO A 254 11.65 -21.87 -2.04
N ARG A 255 10.93 -22.91 -2.46
CA ARG A 255 10.79 -24.16 -1.72
C ARG A 255 11.00 -25.35 -2.67
N PRO A 256 11.45 -26.51 -2.17
CA PRO A 256 11.56 -27.71 -2.99
C PRO A 256 10.25 -28.08 -3.70
N GLU A 257 9.09 -27.87 -3.03
CA GLU A 257 7.76 -28.15 -3.54
C GLU A 257 7.23 -27.09 -4.53
N ASP A 258 7.93 -25.95 -4.63
CA ASP A 258 7.55 -24.82 -5.46
C ASP A 258 8.78 -24.22 -6.17
N PRO A 259 9.39 -24.97 -7.09
CA PRO A 259 10.59 -24.51 -7.80
C PRO A 259 10.32 -23.33 -8.74
N ALA A 260 9.05 -23.10 -9.12
CA ALA A 260 8.67 -22.00 -9.99
C ALA A 260 8.96 -20.62 -9.34
N ALA A 261 8.89 -20.51 -8.01
CA ALA A 261 9.22 -19.27 -7.31
C ALA A 261 10.67 -18.82 -7.55
N ALA A 262 11.62 -19.76 -7.71
CA ALA A 262 13.01 -19.45 -8.02
C ALA A 262 13.24 -19.00 -9.47
N GLN A 263 12.30 -19.28 -10.37
CA GLN A 263 12.40 -18.99 -11.81
C GLN A 263 11.72 -17.66 -12.20
N ILE A 264 11.11 -16.97 -11.25
CA ILE A 264 10.48 -15.67 -11.50
C ILE A 264 11.52 -14.68 -12.00
N GLU A 265 11.19 -14.00 -13.09
CA GLU A 265 11.96 -12.89 -13.63
C GLU A 265 11.04 -11.69 -13.79
N LEU A 266 11.57 -10.52 -13.55
CA LEU A 266 10.88 -9.25 -13.75
C LEU A 266 11.62 -8.48 -14.85
N PRO A 267 10.97 -8.19 -15.99
CA PRO A 267 11.55 -7.33 -17.03
C PRO A 267 11.91 -5.95 -16.45
N ARG A 268 13.00 -5.36 -16.92
CA ARG A 268 13.49 -4.07 -16.38
C ARG A 268 12.45 -2.95 -16.52
N GLU A 269 11.72 -2.94 -17.60
CA GLU A 269 10.63 -1.97 -17.86
C GLU A 269 9.48 -2.04 -16.84
N MET A 270 9.34 -3.16 -16.13
CA MET A 270 8.37 -3.34 -15.05
C MET A 270 8.92 -2.95 -13.67
N GLN A 271 10.13 -2.42 -13.60
CA GLN A 271 10.84 -2.16 -12.36
C GLN A 271 11.20 -0.69 -12.16
N THR A 272 11.20 0.14 -13.22
CA THR A 272 11.63 1.54 -13.12
C THR A 272 10.55 2.45 -12.59
N VAL A 273 10.94 3.46 -11.79
CA VAL A 273 10.06 4.52 -11.28
C VAL A 273 10.71 5.86 -11.55
N ASP A 274 10.04 6.70 -12.34
CA ASP A 274 10.57 7.96 -12.82
C ASP A 274 10.10 9.19 -12.02
N ILE A 275 9.06 9.02 -11.18
CA ILE A 275 8.52 10.11 -10.35
C ILE A 275 9.34 10.28 -9.06
N PRO A 276 9.38 11.51 -8.49
CA PRO A 276 10.01 11.74 -7.19
C PRO A 276 9.53 10.76 -6.13
N THR A 277 10.46 10.06 -5.50
CA THR A 277 10.14 8.97 -4.57
C THR A 277 10.91 9.11 -3.27
N LEU A 278 10.18 9.16 -2.16
CA LEU A 278 10.72 9.03 -0.80
C LEU A 278 10.61 7.57 -0.36
N VAL A 279 11.70 7.02 0.15
CA VAL A 279 11.72 5.72 0.84
C VAL A 279 12.15 5.96 2.28
N LEU A 280 11.24 5.69 3.23
CA LEU A 280 11.55 5.63 4.66
C LEU A 280 11.75 4.17 5.03
N TRP A 281 12.92 3.84 5.55
CA TRP A 281 13.26 2.46 5.88
C TRP A 281 13.66 2.33 7.34
N ALA A 282 12.82 1.68 8.13
CA ALA A 282 13.08 1.32 9.52
C ALA A 282 14.10 0.18 9.56
N MET A 283 15.24 0.43 10.17
CA MET A 283 16.42 -0.45 10.09
C MET A 283 16.29 -1.71 10.95
N GLU A 284 15.35 -1.75 11.90
CA GLU A 284 15.10 -2.89 12.78
C GLU A 284 13.89 -3.73 12.32
N ASP A 285 13.51 -3.62 11.04
CA ASP A 285 12.49 -4.46 10.45
C ASP A 285 12.99 -5.90 10.32
N ILE A 286 12.34 -6.82 11.04
CA ILE A 286 12.74 -8.23 11.07
C ILE A 286 12.28 -9.02 9.83
N ALA A 287 11.27 -8.53 9.13
CA ALA A 287 10.74 -9.15 7.90
C ALA A 287 11.42 -8.61 6.65
N LEU A 288 11.87 -7.35 6.71
CA LEU A 288 12.43 -6.60 5.59
C LEU A 288 13.82 -6.03 5.96
N PRO A 289 14.86 -6.88 5.97
CA PRO A 289 16.22 -6.46 6.29
C PRO A 289 16.75 -5.36 5.35
N PRO A 290 17.74 -4.56 5.83
CA PRO A 290 18.21 -3.38 5.11
C PRO A 290 18.91 -3.67 3.77
N GLU A 291 19.30 -4.90 3.49
CA GLU A 291 19.83 -5.30 2.18
C GLU A 291 18.85 -5.04 1.03
N LEU A 292 17.56 -4.95 1.34
CA LEU A 292 16.50 -4.65 0.37
C LEU A 292 16.54 -3.23 -0.20
N ILE A 293 17.21 -2.29 0.47
CA ILE A 293 17.35 -0.92 -0.04
C ILE A 293 18.67 -0.70 -0.80
N GLU A 294 19.51 -1.70 -0.90
CA GLU A 294 20.75 -1.61 -1.68
C GLU A 294 20.43 -1.65 -3.19
N GLY A 295 20.97 -0.68 -3.94
CA GLY A 295 20.79 -0.55 -5.39
C GLY A 295 19.40 -0.05 -5.80
N LEU A 296 18.63 0.59 -4.91
CA LEU A 296 17.34 1.21 -5.28
C LEU A 296 17.49 2.33 -6.33
N ASP A 297 18.59 3.02 -6.32
CA ASP A 297 18.94 4.08 -7.28
C ASP A 297 19.09 3.57 -8.73
N GLU A 298 19.30 2.27 -8.91
CA GLU A 298 19.26 1.65 -10.24
C GLU A 298 17.85 1.63 -10.86
N PHE A 299 16.81 1.70 -10.04
CA PHE A 299 15.41 1.56 -10.44
C PHE A 299 14.61 2.84 -10.27
N ILE A 300 15.06 3.78 -9.42
CA ILE A 300 14.32 4.98 -9.04
C ILE A 300 15.11 6.21 -9.43
N ALA A 301 14.67 6.92 -10.46
CA ALA A 301 15.40 8.05 -11.04
C ALA A 301 15.56 9.24 -10.08
N GLN A 302 14.58 9.46 -9.19
CA GLN A 302 14.53 10.59 -8.26
C GLN A 302 14.30 10.08 -6.84
N LEU A 303 15.29 9.34 -6.30
CA LEU A 303 15.23 8.69 -4.99
C LEU A 303 15.67 9.63 -3.87
N THR A 304 14.84 9.75 -2.85
CA THR A 304 15.19 10.22 -1.50
C THR A 304 15.09 9.04 -0.55
N LEU A 305 16.21 8.53 -0.04
CA LEU A 305 16.25 7.41 0.89
C LEU A 305 16.61 7.89 2.29
N GLU A 306 15.74 7.63 3.26
CA GLU A 306 16.02 7.87 4.69
C GLU A 306 15.99 6.54 5.46
N LYS A 307 17.13 6.21 6.08
CA LYS A 307 17.29 5.09 7.02
C LYS A 307 16.91 5.56 8.41
N VAL A 308 16.03 4.82 9.09
CA VAL A 308 15.51 5.22 10.40
C VAL A 308 15.94 4.19 11.45
N GLU A 309 16.98 4.55 12.18
CA GLU A 309 17.50 3.71 13.28
C GLU A 309 16.51 3.63 14.45
N GLY A 310 16.48 2.49 15.12
CA GLY A 310 15.64 2.25 16.29
C GLY A 310 14.15 2.26 15.97
N ALA A 311 13.75 1.96 14.73
CA ALA A 311 12.37 1.78 14.32
C ALA A 311 12.17 0.41 13.68
N SER A 312 11.03 -0.22 13.92
CA SER A 312 10.65 -1.50 13.37
C SER A 312 9.75 -1.35 12.14
N HIS A 313 9.27 -2.46 11.60
CA HIS A 313 8.25 -2.49 10.54
C HIS A 313 7.06 -1.58 10.82
N TRP A 314 6.72 -1.39 12.09
CA TRP A 314 5.55 -0.67 12.57
C TRP A 314 5.80 0.82 12.81
N ILE A 315 6.79 1.42 12.12
CA ILE A 315 7.18 2.83 12.26
C ILE A 315 6.02 3.81 12.15
N VAL A 316 5.00 3.50 11.36
CA VAL A 316 3.79 4.33 11.21
C VAL A 316 3.05 4.48 12.55
N HIS A 317 3.06 3.43 13.38
CA HIS A 317 2.49 3.44 14.72
C HIS A 317 3.48 3.95 15.77
N GLU A 318 4.74 3.54 15.65
CA GLU A 318 5.78 3.88 16.63
C GLU A 318 6.12 5.36 16.62
N ARG A 319 6.14 5.97 15.41
CA ARG A 319 6.63 7.35 15.21
C ARG A 319 5.79 8.12 14.18
N PRO A 320 4.45 8.22 14.35
CA PRO A 320 3.57 8.86 13.36
C PRO A 320 3.95 10.31 13.06
N GLU A 321 4.37 11.07 14.07
CA GLU A 321 4.79 12.47 13.93
C GLU A 321 6.09 12.60 13.12
N PHE A 322 7.04 11.68 13.32
CA PHE A 322 8.26 11.62 12.53
C PHE A 322 7.91 11.33 11.07
N VAL A 323 7.10 10.30 10.80
CA VAL A 323 6.66 9.93 9.44
C VAL A 323 5.97 11.12 8.77
N ALA A 324 5.03 11.78 9.47
CA ALA A 324 4.35 12.97 8.98
C ALA A 324 5.34 14.09 8.62
N SER A 325 6.34 14.35 9.48
CA SER A 325 7.34 15.40 9.25
C SER A 325 8.19 15.13 7.99
N ARG A 326 8.54 13.85 7.73
CA ARG A 326 9.34 13.47 6.56
C ARG A 326 8.54 13.57 5.26
N ILE A 327 7.29 13.13 5.29
CA ILE A 327 6.36 13.29 4.17
C ILE A 327 6.13 14.79 3.89
N ALA A 328 5.86 15.62 4.93
CA ALA A 328 5.65 17.05 4.76
C ALA A 328 6.86 17.74 4.11
N ARG A 329 8.07 17.43 4.57
CA ARG A 329 9.31 17.94 3.96
C ARG A 329 9.46 17.52 2.49
N PHE A 330 9.17 16.26 2.20
CA PHE A 330 9.22 15.73 0.84
C PHE A 330 8.19 16.37 -0.08
N LEU A 331 6.98 16.65 0.41
CA LEU A 331 5.96 17.38 -0.36
C LEU A 331 6.39 18.78 -0.75
N GLN A 332 7.17 19.47 0.10
CA GLN A 332 7.67 20.83 -0.12
C GLN A 332 8.93 20.89 -1.00
N ALA A 333 9.70 19.81 -1.08
CA ALA A 333 10.84 19.72 -1.98
C ALA A 333 10.31 19.71 -3.42
N GLY A 334 10.62 20.75 -4.20
CA GLY A 334 10.09 21.18 -5.49
C GLY A 334 10.13 20.17 -6.60
#